data_6835473131a66579128305727dd3f643
#
_entry.id   6835473131a66579128305727dd3f643
#
_cell.length_a   1.000
_cell.length_b   1.000
_cell.length_c   1.000
_cell.angle_alpha   90.00
_cell.angle_beta   90.00
_cell.angle_gamma   90.00
#
_symmetry.space_group_name_H-M   'P 1'
#
loop_
_entity.id
_entity.type
_entity.pdbx_description
1 polymer ?
#
loop_
_entity_poly.entity_id
_entity_poly.type
_entity_poly.pdbx_seq_one_letter_code
_entity_poly.pdbx_strand_id
1 'polypeptide(L)'
;MADKASARTIEPRAWQAVLEHVERKLLGGELAPGDRLPGERQLAADLGVGRSSVREALRVLEVLGLIRTHTGSGPTSGAIIIATPGGGMSALMRLQVAASGFPVNDIVATRLLLESHVAAGLAAASAGDAASAPDLAAAERLLDAMDAPGLDPAEFLALDAAFHLALAEASGNQVVTATMAGLRSGIEGYALAGQARIADWTATSARLRAEHRGVLAAIRAADAAAARDRIHDHISGYYAEISPDPTHP
;
A
#
# COMPACT_ATOMS: atom_id res chain seq x y z
N MET A 1 27.82 -7.15 -46.37
CA MET A 1 26.50 -6.50 -46.34
C MET A 1 26.04 -6.61 -44.87
N ALA A 2 26.16 -5.52 -44.12
CA ALA A 2 25.77 -5.48 -42.72
C ALA A 2 24.33 -5.01 -42.64
N ASP A 3 23.48 -5.85 -42.13
CA ASP A 3 22.06 -5.59 -41.88
C ASP A 3 21.92 -4.61 -40.72
N LYS A 4 21.50 -3.39 -41.00
CA LYS A 4 21.16 -2.38 -40.00
C LYS A 4 19.78 -2.73 -39.47
N ALA A 5 19.74 -3.49 -38.37
CA ALA A 5 18.54 -3.59 -37.55
C ALA A 5 18.17 -2.17 -37.05
N SER A 6 17.25 -1.53 -37.72
CA SER A 6 16.63 -0.26 -37.31
C SER A 6 15.90 -0.50 -35.99
N ALA A 7 16.46 0.00 -34.89
CA ALA A 7 15.73 0.10 -33.63
C ALA A 7 14.49 0.98 -33.89
N ARG A 8 13.30 0.37 -33.95
CA ARG A 8 12.02 1.08 -33.95
C ARG A 8 11.94 1.87 -32.65
N THR A 9 12.21 3.14 -32.71
CA THR A 9 11.84 4.08 -31.67
C THR A 9 10.32 4.05 -31.59
N ILE A 10 9.75 3.47 -30.52
CA ILE A 10 8.31 3.50 -30.26
C ILE A 10 8.00 4.98 -29.98
N GLU A 11 7.38 5.68 -30.92
CA GLU A 11 6.87 7.02 -30.65
C GLU A 11 5.90 6.96 -29.46
N PRO A 12 6.11 7.81 -28.44
CA PRO A 12 5.21 7.82 -27.28
C PRO A 12 3.78 8.09 -27.78
N ARG A 13 2.84 7.28 -27.31
CA ARG A 13 1.43 7.48 -27.66
C ARG A 13 1.01 8.88 -27.21
N ALA A 14 0.16 9.55 -27.98
CA ALA A 14 -0.21 10.94 -27.73
C ALA A 14 -0.76 11.22 -26.32
N TRP A 15 -1.39 10.24 -25.65
CA TRP A 15 -1.81 10.37 -24.27
C TRP A 15 -0.64 10.38 -23.28
N GLN A 16 0.49 9.71 -23.59
CA GLN A 16 1.69 9.72 -22.75
C GLN A 16 2.32 11.12 -22.70
N ALA A 17 2.31 11.85 -23.81
CA ALA A 17 2.78 13.24 -23.83
C ALA A 17 1.98 14.15 -22.88
N VAL A 18 0.69 13.87 -22.70
CA VAL A 18 -0.15 14.58 -21.71
C VAL A 18 0.27 14.23 -20.27
N LEU A 19 0.52 12.95 -19.98
CA LEU A 19 1.00 12.53 -18.66
C LEU A 19 2.34 13.19 -18.32
N GLU A 20 3.31 13.11 -19.23
CA GLU A 20 4.63 13.73 -19.09
C GLU A 20 4.56 15.25 -18.89
N HIS A 21 3.60 15.90 -19.56
CA HIS A 21 3.36 17.33 -19.36
C HIS A 21 2.88 17.65 -17.95
N VAL A 22 1.89 16.88 -17.45
CA VAL A 22 1.36 17.06 -16.09
C VAL A 22 2.44 16.77 -15.05
N GLU A 23 3.21 15.68 -15.23
CA GLU A 23 4.32 15.31 -14.36
C GLU A 23 5.37 16.42 -14.28
N ARG A 24 5.82 16.95 -15.42
CA ARG A 24 6.79 18.07 -15.44
C ARG A 24 6.27 19.30 -14.69
N LYS A 25 4.99 19.63 -14.84
CA LYS A 25 4.38 20.78 -14.14
C LYS A 25 4.29 20.56 -12.63
N LEU A 26 3.99 19.32 -12.19
CA LEU A 26 4.02 18.96 -10.79
C LEU A 26 5.44 19.04 -10.20
N LEU A 27 6.43 18.46 -10.90
CA LEU A 27 7.83 18.50 -10.49
C LEU A 27 8.41 19.92 -10.49
N GLY A 28 7.97 20.76 -11.43
CA GLY A 28 8.36 22.17 -11.53
C GLY A 28 7.63 23.09 -10.54
N GLY A 29 6.68 22.58 -9.75
CA GLY A 29 5.88 23.39 -8.83
C GLY A 29 4.86 24.32 -9.51
N GLU A 30 4.64 24.17 -10.81
CA GLU A 30 3.62 24.92 -11.56
C GLU A 30 2.19 24.38 -11.30
N LEU A 31 2.08 23.17 -10.80
CA LEU A 31 0.85 22.53 -10.34
C LEU A 31 1.05 21.96 -8.95
N ALA A 32 0.03 22.09 -8.11
CA ALA A 32 -0.01 21.57 -6.75
C ALA A 32 -1.39 20.92 -6.45
N PRO A 33 -1.51 20.12 -5.39
CA PRO A 33 -2.81 19.66 -4.92
C PRO A 33 -3.78 20.82 -4.69
N GLY A 34 -4.99 20.70 -5.25
CA GLY A 34 -6.01 21.75 -5.26
C GLY A 34 -6.07 22.55 -6.57
N ASP A 35 -5.01 22.53 -7.37
CA ASP A 35 -5.02 23.24 -8.66
C ASP A 35 -5.86 22.55 -9.72
N ARG A 36 -6.36 23.34 -10.63
CA ARG A 36 -7.14 22.86 -11.78
C ARG A 36 -6.25 22.68 -13.01
N LEU A 37 -6.41 21.55 -13.68
CA LEU A 37 -5.85 21.39 -15.02
C LEU A 37 -6.63 22.26 -16.02
N PRO A 38 -5.94 22.75 -17.08
CA PRO A 38 -6.61 23.36 -18.22
C PRO A 38 -7.66 22.42 -18.81
N GLY A 39 -8.71 22.97 -19.39
CA GLY A 39 -9.76 22.17 -20.03
C GLY A 39 -9.23 21.34 -21.20
N GLU A 40 -9.88 20.22 -21.52
CA GLU A 40 -9.47 19.28 -22.59
C GLU A 40 -9.10 19.96 -23.91
N ARG A 41 -9.87 20.99 -24.31
CA ARG A 41 -9.62 21.72 -25.55
C ARG A 41 -8.31 22.51 -25.50
N GLN A 42 -8.03 23.14 -24.37
CA GLN A 42 -6.82 23.91 -24.15
C GLN A 42 -5.60 22.99 -24.11
N LEU A 43 -5.64 21.92 -23.31
CA LEU A 43 -4.56 20.93 -23.26
C LEU A 43 -4.26 20.31 -24.62
N ALA A 44 -5.30 20.01 -25.40
CA ALA A 44 -5.13 19.47 -26.76
C ALA A 44 -4.42 20.46 -27.68
N ALA A 45 -4.77 21.76 -27.60
CA ALA A 45 -4.14 22.82 -28.40
C ALA A 45 -2.69 23.06 -27.96
N ASP A 46 -2.43 23.14 -26.63
CA ASP A 46 -1.10 23.45 -26.08
C ASP A 46 -0.08 22.34 -26.40
N LEU A 47 -0.55 21.07 -26.45
CA LEU A 47 0.31 19.92 -26.67
C LEU A 47 0.30 19.38 -28.11
N GLY A 48 -0.52 19.95 -28.98
CA GLY A 48 -0.64 19.48 -30.37
C GLY A 48 -1.18 18.06 -30.50
N VAL A 49 -2.01 17.60 -29.54
CA VAL A 49 -2.57 16.23 -29.51
C VAL A 49 -4.08 16.25 -29.73
N GLY A 50 -4.64 15.07 -30.03
CA GLY A 50 -6.09 14.93 -30.18
C GLY A 50 -6.82 15.02 -28.81
N ARG A 51 -8.05 15.57 -28.80
CA ARG A 51 -8.90 15.64 -27.59
C ARG A 51 -9.21 14.28 -27.01
N SER A 52 -9.27 13.21 -27.83
CA SER A 52 -9.40 11.82 -27.39
C SER A 52 -8.22 11.37 -26.53
N SER A 53 -7.00 11.72 -26.95
CA SER A 53 -5.77 11.41 -26.21
C SER A 53 -5.70 12.15 -24.87
N VAL A 54 -6.13 13.43 -24.83
CA VAL A 54 -6.25 14.18 -23.57
C VAL A 54 -7.23 13.49 -22.64
N ARG A 55 -8.40 13.09 -23.14
CA ARG A 55 -9.42 12.41 -22.34
C ARG A 55 -8.96 11.06 -21.81
N GLU A 56 -8.21 10.31 -22.61
CA GLU A 56 -7.58 9.05 -22.20
C GLU A 56 -6.56 9.30 -21.07
N ALA A 57 -5.68 10.29 -21.23
CA ALA A 57 -4.71 10.67 -20.20
C ALA A 57 -5.38 11.11 -18.88
N LEU A 58 -6.43 11.93 -18.95
CA LEU A 58 -7.17 12.33 -17.75
C LEU A 58 -7.81 11.13 -17.03
N ARG A 59 -8.33 10.15 -17.76
CA ARG A 59 -8.83 8.90 -17.15
C ARG A 59 -7.72 8.10 -16.46
N VAL A 60 -6.55 8.01 -17.09
CA VAL A 60 -5.38 7.35 -16.47
C VAL A 60 -4.97 8.08 -15.20
N LEU A 61 -4.85 9.42 -15.24
CA LEU A 61 -4.51 10.22 -14.04
C LEU A 61 -5.54 10.06 -12.93
N GLU A 62 -6.83 9.94 -13.26
CA GLU A 62 -7.90 9.71 -12.29
C GLU A 62 -7.82 8.32 -11.66
N VAL A 63 -7.58 7.27 -12.46
CA VAL A 63 -7.35 5.90 -11.96
C VAL A 63 -6.11 5.84 -11.06
N LEU A 64 -5.06 6.59 -11.40
CA LEU A 64 -3.85 6.70 -10.58
C LEU A 64 -4.06 7.54 -9.29
N GLY A 65 -5.25 8.14 -9.09
CA GLY A 65 -5.55 8.93 -7.91
C GLY A 65 -4.84 10.29 -7.87
N LEU A 66 -4.35 10.77 -9.02
CA LEU A 66 -3.67 12.07 -9.12
C LEU A 66 -4.64 13.22 -9.35
N ILE A 67 -5.76 12.96 -9.99
CA ILE A 67 -6.80 13.96 -10.24
C ILE A 67 -8.18 13.41 -9.86
N ARG A 68 -9.12 14.34 -9.71
CA ARG A 68 -10.56 14.07 -9.67
C ARG A 68 -11.24 14.88 -10.75
N THR A 69 -12.06 14.23 -11.57
CA THR A 69 -12.85 14.90 -12.60
C THR A 69 -14.25 15.24 -12.06
N HIS A 70 -14.69 16.47 -12.33
CA HIS A 70 -16.05 16.90 -12.08
C HIS A 70 -16.75 17.17 -13.42
N THR A 71 -17.79 16.37 -13.71
CA THR A 71 -18.62 16.54 -14.90
C THR A 71 -19.58 17.72 -14.71
N GLY A 72 -19.75 18.54 -15.76
CA GLY A 72 -20.63 19.71 -15.76
C GLY A 72 -20.07 20.84 -16.61
N SER A 73 -20.87 21.90 -16.79
CA SER A 73 -20.49 23.12 -17.52
C SER A 73 -20.30 24.34 -16.61
N GLY A 74 -20.29 24.15 -15.30
CA GLY A 74 -20.14 25.22 -14.30
C GLY A 74 -18.67 25.54 -13.94
N PRO A 75 -18.45 26.57 -13.11
CA PRO A 75 -17.11 26.96 -12.65
C PRO A 75 -16.40 25.89 -11.82
N THR A 76 -17.12 24.85 -11.41
CA THR A 76 -16.57 23.68 -10.68
C THR A 76 -16.24 22.49 -11.59
N SER A 77 -16.55 22.56 -12.89
CA SER A 77 -16.22 21.48 -13.86
C SER A 77 -14.73 21.44 -14.20
N GLY A 78 -14.24 20.25 -14.55
CA GLY A 78 -12.86 20.01 -14.95
C GLY A 78 -12.10 19.07 -14.01
N ALA A 79 -10.81 18.91 -14.26
CA ALA A 79 -9.94 18.05 -13.49
C ALA A 79 -9.17 18.85 -12.43
N ILE A 80 -9.18 18.40 -11.19
CA ILE A 80 -8.47 18.99 -10.04
C ILE A 80 -7.39 18.01 -9.60
N ILE A 81 -6.18 18.51 -9.36
CA ILE A 81 -5.11 17.74 -8.76
C ILE A 81 -5.49 17.42 -7.31
N ILE A 82 -5.53 16.15 -6.96
CA ILE A 82 -5.81 15.71 -5.58
C ILE A 82 -4.57 15.10 -4.91
N ALA A 83 -3.68 14.49 -5.70
CA ALA A 83 -2.46 13.83 -5.24
C ALA A 83 -2.68 13.08 -3.90
N THR A 84 -3.75 12.29 -3.83
CA THR A 84 -4.03 11.46 -2.67
C THR A 84 -3.14 10.22 -2.76
N PRO A 85 -2.06 10.13 -1.96
CA PRO A 85 -1.22 8.95 -1.96
C PRO A 85 -2.08 7.72 -1.63
N GLY A 86 -1.88 6.65 -2.35
CA GLY A 86 -2.41 5.36 -1.96
C GLY A 86 -3.47 4.75 -2.88
N GLY A 87 -4.42 5.52 -3.38
CA GLY A 87 -5.53 4.94 -4.17
C GLY A 87 -5.06 4.19 -5.41
N GLY A 88 -4.38 4.88 -6.31
CA GLY A 88 -3.87 4.31 -7.56
C GLY A 88 -2.72 3.32 -7.34
N MET A 89 -1.78 3.65 -6.46
CA MET A 89 -0.64 2.77 -6.15
C MET A 89 -1.10 1.45 -5.52
N SER A 90 -1.97 1.50 -4.52
CA SER A 90 -2.53 0.30 -3.89
C SER A 90 -3.35 -0.54 -4.87
N ALA A 91 -4.12 0.09 -5.78
CA ALA A 91 -4.88 -0.63 -6.80
C ALA A 91 -3.96 -1.33 -7.80
N LEU A 92 -2.89 -0.67 -8.26
CA LEU A 92 -1.90 -1.27 -9.15
C LEU A 92 -1.21 -2.46 -8.48
N MET A 93 -0.76 -2.30 -7.24
CA MET A 93 -0.12 -3.38 -6.48
C MET A 93 -1.06 -4.57 -6.27
N ARG A 94 -2.32 -4.33 -5.91
CA ARG A 94 -3.32 -5.42 -5.79
C ARG A 94 -3.50 -6.19 -7.10
N LEU A 95 -3.57 -5.49 -8.23
CA LEU A 95 -3.68 -6.14 -9.55
C LEU A 95 -2.43 -6.96 -9.89
N GLN A 96 -1.24 -6.46 -9.56
CA GLN A 96 0.01 -7.20 -9.77
C GLN A 96 0.07 -8.44 -8.86
N VAL A 97 -0.33 -8.32 -7.61
CA VAL A 97 -0.46 -9.47 -6.69
C VAL A 97 -1.46 -10.49 -7.24
N ALA A 98 -2.65 -10.05 -7.64
CA ALA A 98 -3.69 -10.93 -8.18
C ALA A 98 -3.26 -11.64 -9.48
N ALA A 99 -2.41 -10.99 -10.29
CA ALA A 99 -1.81 -11.58 -11.48
C ALA A 99 -0.59 -12.47 -11.17
N SER A 100 -0.30 -12.76 -9.89
CA SER A 100 0.90 -13.48 -9.44
C SER A 100 2.22 -12.82 -9.90
N GLY A 101 2.20 -11.49 -10.03
CA GLY A 101 3.35 -10.70 -10.46
C GLY A 101 4.44 -10.55 -9.38
N PHE A 102 4.10 -10.82 -8.10
CA PHE A 102 5.05 -10.80 -7.00
C PHE A 102 5.17 -12.17 -6.34
N PRO A 103 6.39 -12.73 -6.23
CA PRO A 103 6.65 -13.93 -5.43
C PRO A 103 6.29 -13.69 -3.95
N VAL A 104 5.77 -14.73 -3.28
CA VAL A 104 5.41 -14.63 -1.85
C VAL A 104 6.61 -14.25 -0.99
N ASN A 105 7.79 -14.80 -1.29
CA ASN A 105 9.03 -14.49 -0.56
C ASN A 105 9.37 -12.99 -0.63
N ASP A 106 9.16 -12.34 -1.79
CA ASP A 106 9.41 -10.91 -1.94
C ASP A 106 8.40 -10.08 -1.15
N ILE A 107 7.14 -10.53 -1.09
CA ILE A 107 6.11 -9.90 -0.25
C ILE A 107 6.51 -10.00 1.23
N VAL A 108 6.93 -11.18 1.69
CA VAL A 108 7.34 -11.41 3.09
C VAL A 108 8.59 -10.58 3.43
N ALA A 109 9.61 -10.58 2.58
CA ALA A 109 10.82 -9.78 2.77
C ALA A 109 10.49 -8.27 2.85
N THR A 110 9.57 -7.79 2.01
CA THR A 110 9.10 -6.40 2.05
C THR A 110 8.34 -6.10 3.34
N ARG A 111 7.48 -7.00 3.82
CA ARG A 111 6.81 -6.88 5.11
C ARG A 111 7.81 -6.76 6.26
N LEU A 112 8.76 -7.69 6.34
CA LEU A 112 9.79 -7.69 7.38
C LEU A 112 10.55 -6.36 7.44
N LEU A 113 10.92 -5.81 6.27
CA LEU A 113 11.60 -4.53 6.19
C LEU A 113 10.73 -3.37 6.68
N LEU A 114 9.52 -3.25 6.14
CA LEU A 114 8.64 -2.11 6.40
C LEU A 114 8.05 -2.17 7.82
N GLU A 115 7.53 -3.32 8.22
CA GLU A 115 6.79 -3.44 9.47
C GLU A 115 7.71 -3.42 10.69
N SER A 116 8.92 -3.98 10.60
CA SER A 116 9.94 -3.85 11.64
C SER A 116 10.36 -2.39 11.85
N HIS A 117 10.51 -1.62 10.74
CA HIS A 117 10.80 -0.19 10.83
C HIS A 117 9.63 0.61 11.43
N VAL A 118 8.41 0.30 11.01
CA VAL A 118 7.18 0.92 11.54
C VAL A 118 7.06 0.69 13.05
N ALA A 119 7.15 -0.55 13.51
CA ALA A 119 7.02 -0.89 14.92
C ALA A 119 8.06 -0.17 15.80
N ALA A 120 9.32 -0.16 15.35
CA ALA A 120 10.38 0.57 16.04
C ALA A 120 10.13 2.09 16.07
N GLY A 121 9.66 2.66 14.95
CA GLY A 121 9.33 4.08 14.84
C GLY A 121 8.16 4.49 15.74
N LEU A 122 7.10 3.67 15.81
CA LEU A 122 5.97 3.88 16.71
C LEU A 122 6.41 3.84 18.19
N ALA A 123 7.26 2.87 18.55
CA ALA A 123 7.81 2.80 19.90
C ALA A 123 8.68 4.03 20.24
N ALA A 124 9.54 4.46 19.32
CA ALA A 124 10.33 5.68 19.51
C ALA A 124 9.45 6.93 19.66
N ALA A 125 8.36 7.05 18.91
CA ALA A 125 7.40 8.14 19.03
C ALA A 125 6.64 8.09 20.37
N SER A 126 6.41 6.91 20.94
CA SER A 126 5.78 6.74 22.26
C SER A 126 6.65 7.22 23.42
N ALA A 127 7.96 7.43 23.21
CA ALA A 127 8.86 8.01 24.20
C ALA A 127 8.73 9.54 24.34
N GLY A 128 8.02 10.19 23.40
CA GLY A 128 7.80 11.64 23.39
C GLY A 128 6.63 12.07 24.27
N ASP A 129 6.23 13.35 24.08
CA ASP A 129 5.06 13.90 24.79
C ASP A 129 3.77 13.17 24.40
N ALA A 130 2.83 13.06 25.36
CA ALA A 130 1.52 12.40 25.13
C ALA A 130 0.73 12.95 23.93
N ALA A 131 0.96 14.24 23.56
CA ALA A 131 0.32 14.85 22.40
C ALA A 131 0.88 14.37 21.05
N SER A 132 2.09 13.80 21.03
CA SER A 132 2.76 13.26 19.85
C SER A 132 2.78 11.73 19.83
N ALA A 133 2.18 11.09 20.84
CA ALA A 133 2.08 9.62 20.90
C ALA A 133 1.26 9.08 19.72
N PRO A 134 1.64 7.93 19.13
CA PRO A 134 0.93 7.35 18.02
C PRO A 134 -0.48 6.91 18.44
N ASP A 135 -1.47 7.13 17.58
CA ASP A 135 -2.83 6.63 17.79
C ASP A 135 -2.89 5.13 17.40
N LEU A 136 -2.95 4.28 18.40
CA LEU A 136 -3.04 2.83 18.24
C LEU A 136 -4.48 2.30 18.37
N ALA A 137 -5.49 3.16 18.53
CA ALA A 137 -6.85 2.74 18.81
C ALA A 137 -7.46 1.85 17.71
N ALA A 138 -7.07 2.05 16.44
CA ALA A 138 -7.51 1.19 15.35
C ALA A 138 -6.91 -0.22 15.47
N ALA A 139 -5.62 -0.34 15.76
CA ALA A 139 -4.94 -1.62 15.95
C ALA A 139 -5.50 -2.37 17.17
N GLU A 140 -5.79 -1.66 18.26
CA GLU A 140 -6.41 -2.23 19.46
C GLU A 140 -7.79 -2.81 19.19
N ARG A 141 -8.67 -2.06 18.51
CA ARG A 141 -10.01 -2.56 18.13
C ARG A 141 -9.94 -3.80 17.25
N LEU A 142 -8.96 -3.90 16.35
CA LEU A 142 -8.77 -5.07 15.50
C LEU A 142 -8.31 -6.27 16.31
N LEU A 143 -7.42 -6.05 17.28
CA LEU A 143 -6.97 -7.09 18.20
C LEU A 143 -8.10 -7.60 19.09
N ASP A 144 -8.95 -6.70 19.60
CA ASP A 144 -10.15 -7.08 20.35
C ASP A 144 -11.14 -7.86 19.46
N ALA A 145 -11.27 -7.49 18.20
CA ALA A 145 -12.10 -8.23 17.24
C ALA A 145 -11.58 -9.65 16.98
N MET A 146 -10.25 -9.86 16.98
CA MET A 146 -9.65 -11.20 16.86
C MET A 146 -9.95 -12.11 18.07
N ASP A 147 -10.38 -11.55 19.22
CA ASP A 147 -10.79 -12.32 20.39
C ASP A 147 -12.23 -12.83 20.32
N ALA A 148 -12.99 -12.40 19.30
CA ALA A 148 -14.38 -12.84 19.17
C ALA A 148 -14.46 -14.37 19.04
N PRO A 149 -15.39 -15.01 19.76
CA PRO A 149 -15.55 -16.45 19.70
C PRO A 149 -16.11 -16.86 18.32
N GLY A 150 -15.61 -17.97 17.78
CA GLY A 150 -16.15 -18.57 16.55
C GLY A 150 -15.65 -17.96 15.25
N LEU A 151 -14.61 -17.11 15.28
CA LEU A 151 -13.96 -16.64 14.07
C LEU A 151 -13.41 -17.83 13.26
N ASP A 152 -13.76 -17.88 11.98
CA ASP A 152 -13.09 -18.81 11.09
C ASP A 152 -11.67 -18.33 10.72
N PRO A 153 -10.81 -19.21 10.19
CA PRO A 153 -9.44 -18.82 9.85
C PRO A 153 -9.35 -17.66 8.86
N ALA A 154 -10.28 -17.55 7.90
CA ALA A 154 -10.25 -16.48 6.90
C ALA A 154 -10.63 -15.14 7.53
N GLU A 155 -11.64 -15.11 8.39
CA GLU A 155 -12.01 -13.90 9.15
C GLU A 155 -10.88 -13.44 10.06
N PHE A 156 -10.23 -14.38 10.78
CA PHE A 156 -9.09 -14.07 11.63
C PHE A 156 -7.93 -13.46 10.83
N LEU A 157 -7.53 -14.09 9.71
CA LEU A 157 -6.42 -13.62 8.88
C LEU A 157 -6.71 -12.28 8.17
N ALA A 158 -7.98 -11.99 7.88
CA ALA A 158 -8.38 -10.69 7.37
C ALA A 158 -8.23 -9.59 8.45
N LEU A 159 -8.56 -9.90 9.72
CA LEU A 159 -8.32 -8.99 10.85
C LEU A 159 -6.84 -8.82 11.14
N ASP A 160 -6.04 -9.90 11.06
CA ASP A 160 -4.59 -9.90 11.17
C ASP A 160 -3.95 -8.93 10.14
N ALA A 161 -4.28 -9.10 8.87
CA ALA A 161 -3.78 -8.20 7.83
C ALA A 161 -4.24 -6.75 8.01
N ALA A 162 -5.45 -6.53 8.57
CA ALA A 162 -5.93 -5.19 8.91
C ALA A 162 -5.15 -4.59 10.09
N PHE A 163 -4.78 -5.39 11.10
CA PHE A 163 -3.95 -4.96 12.23
C PHE A 163 -2.58 -4.44 11.77
N HIS A 164 -1.91 -5.18 10.90
CA HIS A 164 -0.64 -4.76 10.33
C HIS A 164 -0.75 -3.45 9.53
N LEU A 165 -1.84 -3.30 8.75
CA LEU A 165 -2.11 -2.05 8.04
C LEU A 165 -2.39 -0.89 9.01
N ALA A 166 -3.12 -1.11 10.10
CA ALA A 166 -3.40 -0.07 11.09
C ALA A 166 -2.12 0.44 11.78
N LEU A 167 -1.12 -0.42 12.02
CA LEU A 167 0.20 0.01 12.50
C LEU A 167 0.92 0.89 11.46
N ALA A 168 0.85 0.53 10.19
CA ALA A 168 1.41 1.34 9.10
C ALA A 168 0.72 2.71 9.01
N GLU A 169 -0.59 2.78 9.17
CA GLU A 169 -1.36 4.03 9.20
C GLU A 169 -0.97 4.90 10.41
N ALA A 170 -0.84 4.30 11.59
CA ALA A 170 -0.42 5.00 12.81
C ALA A 170 0.98 5.62 12.70
N SER A 171 1.85 5.09 11.85
CA SER A 171 3.18 5.66 11.60
C SER A 171 3.15 7.01 10.89
N GLY A 172 2.02 7.38 10.26
CA GLY A 172 1.88 8.59 9.45
C GLY A 172 2.64 8.56 8.11
N ASN A 173 3.39 7.49 7.82
CA ASN A 173 4.11 7.35 6.55
C ASN A 173 3.17 6.86 5.45
N GLN A 174 2.64 7.79 4.67
CA GLN A 174 1.66 7.50 3.61
C GLN A 174 2.20 6.55 2.53
N VAL A 175 3.50 6.54 2.24
CA VAL A 175 4.11 5.63 1.26
C VAL A 175 4.11 4.20 1.79
N VAL A 176 4.47 4.01 3.06
CA VAL A 176 4.40 2.70 3.72
C VAL A 176 2.95 2.21 3.77
N THR A 177 2.02 3.06 4.20
CA THR A 177 0.58 2.74 4.25
C THR A 177 0.06 2.30 2.88
N ALA A 178 0.36 3.06 1.82
CA ALA A 178 -0.09 2.74 0.47
C ALA A 178 0.51 1.41 -0.05
N THR A 179 1.78 1.15 0.28
CA THR A 179 2.46 -0.11 -0.07
C THR A 179 1.81 -1.28 0.65
N MET A 180 1.63 -1.19 1.97
CA MET A 180 0.99 -2.23 2.78
C MET A 180 -0.46 -2.49 2.35
N ALA A 181 -1.24 -1.44 2.09
CA ALA A 181 -2.60 -1.56 1.55
C ALA A 181 -2.64 -2.27 0.18
N GLY A 182 -1.64 -2.05 -0.65
CA GLY A 182 -1.49 -2.73 -1.95
C GLY A 182 -1.12 -4.20 -1.82
N LEU A 183 -0.27 -4.55 -0.86
CA LEU A 183 0.16 -5.94 -0.61
C LEU A 183 -0.88 -6.75 0.16
N ARG A 184 -1.84 -6.11 0.84
CA ARG A 184 -2.79 -6.74 1.77
C ARG A 184 -3.45 -8.00 1.18
N SER A 185 -3.99 -7.93 -0.04
CA SER A 185 -4.65 -9.08 -0.67
C SER A 185 -3.71 -10.27 -0.90
N GLY A 186 -2.43 -9.99 -1.19
CA GLY A 186 -1.40 -11.02 -1.31
C GLY A 186 -1.07 -11.65 0.04
N ILE A 187 -0.98 -10.81 1.08
CA ILE A 187 -0.73 -11.25 2.45
C ILE A 187 -1.87 -12.17 2.92
N GLU A 188 -3.11 -11.71 2.81
CA GLU A 188 -4.30 -12.51 3.13
C GLU A 188 -4.34 -13.82 2.32
N GLY A 189 -4.05 -13.73 1.02
CA GLY A 189 -4.09 -14.87 0.11
C GLY A 189 -3.09 -15.97 0.46
N TYR A 190 -1.80 -15.63 0.67
CA TYR A 190 -0.81 -16.65 1.03
C TYR A 190 -1.01 -17.19 2.45
N ALA A 191 -1.42 -16.32 3.38
CA ALA A 191 -1.68 -16.73 4.76
C ALA A 191 -2.83 -17.74 4.83
N LEU A 192 -3.92 -17.46 4.12
CA LEU A 192 -5.07 -18.38 4.04
C LEU A 192 -4.72 -19.66 3.30
N ALA A 193 -4.00 -19.59 2.18
CA ALA A 193 -3.56 -20.78 1.44
C ALA A 193 -2.64 -21.68 2.27
N GLY A 194 -1.82 -21.07 3.14
CA GLY A 194 -0.93 -21.79 4.06
C GLY A 194 -1.63 -22.38 5.28
N GLN A 195 -2.75 -21.81 5.69
CA GLN A 195 -3.49 -22.22 6.90
C GLN A 195 -3.85 -23.72 6.90
N ALA A 196 -4.13 -24.32 5.75
CA ALA A 196 -4.41 -25.74 5.64
C ALA A 196 -3.24 -26.67 6.06
N ARG A 197 -2.02 -26.14 6.22
CA ARG A 197 -0.84 -26.86 6.70
C ARG A 197 -0.70 -26.81 8.22
N ILE A 198 -1.45 -25.94 8.89
CA ILE A 198 -1.39 -25.75 10.34
C ILE A 198 -2.16 -26.88 11.00
N ALA A 199 -1.45 -27.67 11.82
CA ALA A 199 -2.02 -28.85 12.49
C ALA A 199 -3.05 -28.48 13.56
N ASP A 200 -2.81 -27.37 14.30
CA ASP A 200 -3.68 -26.86 15.36
C ASP A 200 -3.90 -25.35 15.19
N TRP A 201 -4.95 -25.00 14.46
CA TRP A 201 -5.33 -23.61 14.25
C TRP A 201 -5.67 -22.88 15.56
N THR A 202 -6.26 -23.59 16.52
CA THR A 202 -6.64 -22.99 17.81
C THR A 202 -5.39 -22.52 18.57
N ALA A 203 -4.37 -23.36 18.65
CA ALA A 203 -3.09 -23.00 19.26
C ALA A 203 -2.37 -21.88 18.49
N THR A 204 -2.31 -21.98 17.16
CA THR A 204 -1.67 -20.95 16.32
C THR A 204 -2.37 -19.60 16.46
N SER A 205 -3.70 -19.54 16.35
CA SER A 205 -4.43 -18.27 16.48
C SER A 205 -4.31 -17.64 17.88
N ALA A 206 -4.24 -18.46 18.93
CA ALA A 206 -3.97 -17.97 20.29
C ALA A 206 -2.56 -17.38 20.43
N ARG A 207 -1.56 -18.03 19.84
CA ARG A 207 -0.18 -17.53 19.77
C ARG A 207 -0.10 -16.21 19.02
N LEU A 208 -0.69 -16.11 17.82
CA LEU A 208 -0.70 -14.90 17.01
C LEU A 208 -1.31 -13.71 17.76
N ARG A 209 -2.45 -13.92 18.46
CA ARG A 209 -3.03 -12.88 19.32
C ARG A 209 -2.08 -12.44 20.44
N ALA A 210 -1.39 -13.37 21.07
CA ALA A 210 -0.42 -13.04 22.13
C ALA A 210 0.79 -12.25 21.58
N GLU A 211 1.27 -12.61 20.40
CA GLU A 211 2.35 -11.92 19.70
C GLU A 211 1.94 -10.47 19.33
N HIS A 212 0.76 -10.25 18.76
CA HIS A 212 0.24 -8.90 18.47
C HIS A 212 0.12 -8.03 19.73
N ARG A 213 -0.39 -8.59 20.85
CA ARG A 213 -0.41 -7.88 22.14
C ARG A 213 1.00 -7.54 22.62
N GLY A 214 1.95 -8.45 22.41
CA GLY A 214 3.36 -8.22 22.73
C GLY A 214 3.96 -7.07 21.92
N VAL A 215 3.61 -6.94 20.64
CA VAL A 215 4.03 -5.80 19.77
C VAL A 215 3.45 -4.49 20.32
N LEU A 216 2.13 -4.41 20.56
CA LEU A 216 1.52 -3.20 21.12
C LEU A 216 2.09 -2.82 22.50
N ALA A 217 2.34 -3.82 23.35
CA ALA A 217 2.96 -3.57 24.66
C ALA A 217 4.37 -2.99 24.54
N ALA A 218 5.20 -3.49 23.62
CA ALA A 218 6.53 -2.96 23.36
C ALA A 218 6.48 -1.53 22.79
N ILE A 219 5.54 -1.24 21.88
CA ILE A 219 5.33 0.10 21.34
C ILE A 219 4.96 1.07 22.48
N ARG A 220 4.00 0.71 23.32
CA ARG A 220 3.57 1.54 24.47
C ARG A 220 4.67 1.73 25.52
N ALA A 221 5.52 0.74 25.69
CA ALA A 221 6.67 0.81 26.60
C ALA A 221 7.83 1.64 26.03
N ALA A 222 7.69 2.19 24.82
CA ALA A 222 8.74 2.92 24.09
C ALA A 222 10.01 2.06 23.84
N ASP A 223 9.86 0.73 23.80
CA ASP A 223 10.97 -0.20 23.53
C ASP A 223 11.04 -0.52 22.04
N ALA A 224 11.78 0.32 21.31
CA ALA A 224 11.91 0.22 19.86
C ALA A 224 12.59 -1.10 19.41
N ALA A 225 13.53 -1.62 20.19
CA ALA A 225 14.20 -2.88 19.88
C ALA A 225 13.23 -4.05 20.04
N ALA A 226 12.52 -4.14 21.17
CA ALA A 226 11.53 -5.18 21.38
C ALA A 226 10.37 -5.09 20.40
N ALA A 227 9.88 -3.90 20.06
CA ALA A 227 8.81 -3.74 19.07
C ALA A 227 9.22 -4.26 17.68
N ARG A 228 10.43 -3.90 17.23
CA ARG A 228 11.02 -4.39 15.98
C ARG A 228 11.15 -5.90 15.98
N ASP A 229 11.77 -6.47 17.00
CA ASP A 229 12.10 -7.89 17.04
C ASP A 229 10.80 -8.73 17.14
N ARG A 230 9.82 -8.30 17.93
CA ARG A 230 8.53 -9.00 18.07
C ARG A 230 7.73 -9.06 16.77
N ILE A 231 7.63 -7.95 16.02
CA ILE A 231 6.90 -7.96 14.74
C ILE A 231 7.65 -8.78 13.69
N HIS A 232 8.99 -8.71 13.69
CA HIS A 232 9.83 -9.53 12.82
C HIS A 232 9.61 -11.03 13.10
N ASP A 233 9.71 -11.45 14.36
CA ASP A 233 9.57 -12.85 14.76
C ASP A 233 8.14 -13.36 14.49
N HIS A 234 7.12 -12.53 14.70
CA HIS A 234 5.74 -12.82 14.36
C HIS A 234 5.57 -13.14 12.88
N ILE A 235 6.03 -12.26 11.99
CA ILE A 235 5.87 -12.44 10.54
C ILE A 235 6.69 -13.64 10.06
N SER A 236 7.96 -13.73 10.44
CA SER A 236 8.84 -14.83 10.01
C SER A 236 8.40 -16.18 10.58
N GLY A 237 7.94 -16.22 11.83
CA GLY A 237 7.46 -17.43 12.49
C GLY A 237 6.21 -17.99 11.82
N TYR A 238 5.20 -17.14 11.54
CA TYR A 238 4.01 -17.59 10.83
C TYR A 238 4.34 -18.05 9.40
N TYR A 239 5.20 -17.31 8.69
CA TYR A 239 5.59 -17.68 7.34
C TYR A 239 6.33 -19.03 7.32
N ALA A 240 7.26 -19.27 8.26
CA ALA A 240 7.95 -20.55 8.38
C ALA A 240 6.99 -21.73 8.66
N GLU A 241 5.93 -21.49 9.45
CA GLU A 241 4.93 -22.52 9.78
C GLU A 241 4.09 -22.92 8.55
N ILE A 242 3.79 -21.97 7.66
CA ILE A 242 2.94 -22.20 6.48
C ILE A 242 3.73 -22.45 5.19
N SER A 243 5.03 -22.24 5.17
CA SER A 243 5.87 -22.40 3.98
C SER A 243 5.98 -23.89 3.58
N PRO A 244 5.91 -24.21 2.30
CA PRO A 244 6.19 -25.57 1.84
C PRO A 244 7.66 -25.98 1.93
N ASP A 245 8.58 -25.01 1.99
CA ASP A 245 10.03 -25.22 2.13
C ASP A 245 10.54 -24.46 3.37
N PRO A 246 10.77 -25.16 4.50
CA PRO A 246 11.24 -24.55 5.74
C PRO A 246 12.71 -24.05 5.66
N THR A 247 13.41 -24.24 4.55
CA THR A 247 14.84 -23.87 4.40
C THR A 247 15.03 -22.48 3.76
N HIS A 248 13.96 -21.81 3.33
CA HIS A 248 14.01 -20.44 2.82
C HIS A 248 13.10 -19.51 3.65
N PRO A 249 13.73 -18.61 4.47
CA PRO A 249 13.03 -17.49 5.10
C PRO A 249 12.61 -16.45 4.07
#